data_d8daf099e9748d04983779e86533d6a6
#
_entry.id   d8daf099e9748d04983779e86533d6a6
#
_cell.length_a   1.000
_cell.length_b   1.000
_cell.length_c   1.000
_cell.angle_alpha   90.00
_cell.angle_beta   90.00
_cell.angle_gamma   90.00
#
_symmetry.space_group_name_H-M   'P 1'
#
loop_
_entity.id
_entity.type
_entity.pdbx_description
1 polymer ?
#
loop_
_entity_poly.entity_id
_entity_poly.type
_entity_poly.pdbx_seq_one_letter_code
_entity_poly.pdbx_strand_id
1 'polypeptide(L)'
;KDTTVIIHSLTDHRRVLPIDKTAEMLHAHDDFLLVISYNPGYQSVLKDLKPSTRQRFVSIEFDYPDVEAEALILTTETGVDEETAIRLARCGSQARNLRERGFEDGVSTRLLVYAGHLIEQGIPARRACEAALVQAISDDVDMQTAVRDIVDVIFP
;
A
#
# COMPACT_ATOMS: atom_id res chain seq x y z
N LYS A 1 -7.46 21.53 -14.99
CA LYS A 1 -8.29 20.62 -15.80
C LYS A 1 -8.17 19.24 -15.22
N ASP A 2 -9.29 18.60 -14.98
CA ASP A 2 -9.37 17.26 -14.41
C ASP A 2 -8.93 16.24 -15.48
N THR A 3 -7.71 15.72 -15.33
CA THR A 3 -7.11 14.78 -16.29
C THR A 3 -7.89 13.47 -16.37
N THR A 4 -8.68 13.13 -15.34
CA THR A 4 -9.46 11.89 -15.32
C THR A 4 -10.64 11.93 -16.31
N VAL A 5 -11.12 13.11 -16.70
CA VAL A 5 -12.21 13.24 -17.69
C VAL A 5 -11.76 12.81 -19.11
N ILE A 6 -10.47 12.97 -19.41
CA ILE A 6 -9.92 12.61 -20.75
C ILE A 6 -10.06 11.10 -21.00
N ILE A 7 -9.95 10.28 -19.95
CA ILE A 7 -10.06 8.82 -20.08
C ILE A 7 -11.51 8.31 -20.19
N HIS A 8 -12.52 9.16 -19.99
CA HIS A 8 -13.92 8.71 -20.03
C HIS A 8 -14.31 8.13 -21.40
N SER A 9 -13.86 8.76 -22.49
CA SER A 9 -14.13 8.26 -23.84
C SER A 9 -13.37 6.98 -24.18
N LEU A 10 -12.27 6.71 -23.48
CA LEU A 10 -11.51 5.48 -23.60
C LEU A 10 -12.17 4.31 -22.85
N THR A 11 -12.86 4.62 -21.75
CA THR A 11 -13.47 3.62 -20.84
C THR A 11 -14.97 3.39 -21.09
N ASP A 12 -15.55 4.04 -22.10
CA ASP A 12 -16.93 3.78 -22.51
C ASP A 12 -16.98 3.08 -23.89
N HIS A 13 -18.19 2.92 -24.42
CA HIS A 13 -18.43 2.21 -25.70
C HIS A 13 -17.69 2.82 -26.90
N ARG A 14 -17.25 4.07 -26.82
CA ARG A 14 -16.51 4.74 -27.90
C ARG A 14 -15.08 4.22 -28.04
N ARG A 15 -14.42 3.83 -26.93
CA ARG A 15 -13.06 3.29 -26.88
C ARG A 15 -12.02 4.15 -27.62
N VAL A 16 -12.12 5.47 -27.46
CA VAL A 16 -11.25 6.45 -28.16
C VAL A 16 -10.60 7.40 -27.17
N LEU A 17 -9.39 7.83 -27.49
CA LEU A 17 -8.66 8.87 -26.78
C LEU A 17 -8.37 10.04 -27.74
N PRO A 18 -8.98 11.21 -27.55
CA PRO A 18 -8.63 12.39 -28.31
C PRO A 18 -7.29 12.96 -27.84
N ILE A 19 -6.38 13.22 -28.78
CA ILE A 19 -5.08 13.87 -28.53
C ILE A 19 -5.16 15.30 -29.05
N ASP A 20 -5.55 16.24 -28.20
CA ASP A 20 -5.80 17.64 -28.57
C ASP A 20 -4.61 18.32 -29.26
N LYS A 21 -3.37 17.95 -28.90
CA LYS A 21 -2.16 18.58 -29.47
C LYS A 21 -1.92 18.26 -30.92
N THR A 22 -2.29 17.06 -31.37
CA THR A 22 -2.08 16.58 -32.75
C THR A 22 -3.38 16.52 -33.53
N ALA A 23 -4.52 16.83 -32.90
CA ALA A 23 -5.87 16.64 -33.46
C ALA A 23 -6.13 15.19 -33.92
N GLU A 24 -5.47 14.24 -33.30
CA GLU A 24 -5.61 12.81 -33.58
C GLU A 24 -6.64 12.16 -32.67
N MET A 25 -7.28 11.10 -33.18
CA MET A 25 -8.17 10.23 -32.43
C MET A 25 -7.55 8.84 -32.37
N LEU A 26 -7.07 8.45 -31.18
CA LEU A 26 -6.51 7.13 -30.96
C LEU A 26 -7.63 6.16 -30.60
N HIS A 27 -7.79 5.10 -31.37
CA HIS A 27 -8.73 4.01 -31.07
C HIS A 27 -8.03 2.95 -30.21
N ALA A 28 -8.69 2.53 -29.13
CA ALA A 28 -8.18 1.44 -28.30
C ALA A 28 -8.26 0.10 -29.05
N HIS A 29 -7.23 -0.72 -28.92
CA HIS A 29 -7.24 -2.10 -29.40
C HIS A 29 -8.35 -2.91 -28.70
N ASP A 30 -8.87 -3.96 -29.34
CA ASP A 30 -9.95 -4.78 -28.77
C ASP A 30 -9.59 -5.38 -27.41
N ASP A 31 -8.34 -5.79 -27.23
CA ASP A 31 -7.81 -6.34 -25.98
C ASP A 31 -7.35 -5.28 -24.95
N PHE A 32 -7.58 -3.98 -25.24
CA PHE A 32 -7.17 -2.94 -24.30
C PHE A 32 -8.00 -2.97 -23.03
N LEU A 33 -7.31 -3.04 -21.89
CA LEU A 33 -7.87 -2.92 -20.54
C LEU A 33 -7.22 -1.76 -19.80
N LEU A 34 -8.03 -0.90 -19.21
CA LEU A 34 -7.55 0.16 -18.32
C LEU A 34 -7.71 -0.26 -16.87
N VAL A 35 -6.60 -0.26 -16.15
CA VAL A 35 -6.55 -0.53 -14.70
C VAL A 35 -6.13 0.74 -13.97
N ILE A 36 -6.85 1.10 -12.91
CA ILE A 36 -6.54 2.25 -12.05
C ILE A 36 -6.36 1.73 -10.63
N SER A 37 -5.23 2.10 -10.00
CA SER A 37 -4.98 1.88 -8.58
C SER A 37 -5.04 3.22 -7.86
N TYR A 38 -5.77 3.30 -6.75
CA TYR A 38 -5.87 4.50 -5.91
C TYR A 38 -6.19 4.13 -4.46
N ASN A 39 -5.82 5.00 -3.52
CA ASN A 39 -6.17 4.85 -2.11
C ASN A 39 -7.38 5.73 -1.79
N PRO A 40 -8.57 5.15 -1.50
CA PRO A 40 -9.71 5.92 -1.06
C PRO A 40 -9.45 6.52 0.33
N GLY A 41 -9.95 7.76 0.56
CA GLY A 41 -9.86 8.39 1.88
C GLY A 41 -8.59 9.18 2.19
N TYR A 42 -7.57 9.16 1.34
CA TYR A 42 -6.48 10.14 1.44
C TYR A 42 -7.01 11.51 1.04
N GLN A 43 -7.28 12.32 2.05
CA GLN A 43 -7.98 13.61 1.98
C GLN A 43 -7.24 14.65 1.12
N SER A 44 -7.42 14.53 -0.16
CA SER A 44 -7.38 15.67 -1.03
C SER A 44 -8.66 15.60 -1.86
N VAL A 45 -9.60 16.46 -1.58
CA VAL A 45 -10.87 16.67 -2.33
C VAL A 45 -10.65 16.77 -3.85
N LEU A 46 -9.39 16.96 -4.25
CA LEU A 46 -8.94 17.04 -5.65
C LEU A 46 -8.46 15.70 -6.23
N LYS A 47 -8.30 14.65 -5.44
CA LYS A 47 -7.71 13.38 -5.89
C LYS A 47 -8.68 12.20 -5.87
N ASP A 48 -9.84 12.32 -5.26
CA ASP A 48 -10.84 11.27 -5.34
C ASP A 48 -11.43 11.18 -6.73
N LEU A 49 -11.53 9.97 -7.26
CA LEU A 49 -12.21 9.74 -8.51
C LEU A 49 -13.65 10.21 -8.39
N LYS A 50 -14.07 11.10 -9.28
CA LYS A 50 -15.48 11.54 -9.36
C LYS A 50 -16.41 10.33 -9.46
N PRO A 51 -17.62 10.40 -8.90
CA PRO A 51 -18.60 9.32 -9.02
C PRO A 51 -18.81 8.85 -10.46
N SER A 52 -18.86 9.80 -11.41
CA SER A 52 -18.99 9.50 -12.84
C SER A 52 -17.81 8.73 -13.42
N THR A 53 -16.61 8.87 -12.87
CA THR A 53 -15.44 8.08 -13.26
C THR A 53 -15.49 6.69 -12.63
N ARG A 54 -15.78 6.59 -11.32
CA ARG A 54 -15.87 5.29 -10.61
C ARG A 54 -16.90 4.35 -11.22
N GLN A 55 -18.06 4.88 -11.65
CA GLN A 55 -19.13 4.09 -12.26
C GLN A 55 -18.77 3.45 -13.60
N ARG A 56 -17.59 3.75 -14.16
CA ARG A 56 -17.08 3.14 -15.40
C ARG A 56 -16.16 1.94 -15.17
N PHE A 57 -15.87 1.62 -13.90
CA PHE A 57 -14.94 0.57 -13.51
C PHE A 57 -15.62 -0.47 -12.63
N VAL A 58 -15.14 -1.70 -12.75
CA VAL A 58 -15.36 -2.72 -11.73
C VAL A 58 -14.31 -2.49 -10.65
N SER A 59 -14.76 -2.38 -9.40
CA SER A 59 -13.87 -2.16 -8.27
C SER A 59 -13.49 -3.47 -7.60
N ILE A 60 -12.20 -3.64 -7.33
CA ILE A 60 -11.65 -4.70 -6.50
C ILE A 60 -11.00 -4.02 -5.32
N GLU A 61 -11.43 -4.38 -4.12
CA GLU A 61 -10.85 -3.90 -2.88
C GLU A 61 -9.70 -4.81 -2.48
N PHE A 62 -8.57 -4.21 -2.12
CA PHE A 62 -7.42 -4.90 -1.57
C PHE A 62 -7.21 -4.45 -0.13
N ASP A 63 -7.19 -5.42 0.77
CA ASP A 63 -6.81 -5.22 2.15
C ASP A 63 -5.43 -5.83 2.42
N TYR A 64 -4.93 -5.65 3.64
CA TYR A 64 -3.69 -6.31 4.06
C TYR A 64 -3.88 -7.82 4.12
N PRO A 65 -2.82 -8.60 3.79
CA PRO A 65 -2.83 -10.05 3.98
C PRO A 65 -3.03 -10.40 5.46
N ASP A 66 -3.56 -11.58 5.74
CA ASP A 66 -3.50 -12.16 7.08
C ASP A 66 -2.04 -12.46 7.48
N VAL A 67 -1.83 -12.77 8.76
CA VAL A 67 -0.48 -12.97 9.31
C VAL A 67 0.25 -14.11 8.62
N GLU A 68 -0.44 -15.19 8.28
CA GLU A 68 0.11 -16.37 7.64
C GLU A 68 0.54 -16.07 6.20
N ALA A 69 -0.33 -15.43 5.43
CA ALA A 69 0.01 -15.04 4.06
C ALA A 69 1.11 -13.98 4.02
N GLU A 70 1.09 -13.01 4.94
CA GLU A 70 2.13 -12.00 5.02
C GLU A 70 3.49 -12.59 5.45
N ALA A 71 3.51 -13.55 6.36
CA ALA A 71 4.73 -14.28 6.73
C ALA A 71 5.31 -15.05 5.54
N LEU A 72 4.47 -15.69 4.72
CA LEU A 72 4.92 -16.36 3.50
C LEU A 72 5.54 -15.37 2.50
N ILE A 73 4.95 -14.19 2.33
CA ILE A 73 5.54 -13.12 1.51
C ILE A 73 6.92 -12.74 2.04
N LEU A 74 7.03 -12.50 3.36
CA LEU A 74 8.28 -12.10 3.99
C LEU A 74 9.37 -13.16 3.82
N THR A 75 9.07 -14.44 4.08
CA THR A 75 10.01 -15.54 3.87
C THR A 75 10.49 -15.60 2.41
N THR A 76 9.56 -15.48 1.47
CA THR A 76 9.86 -15.59 0.03
C THR A 76 10.70 -14.41 -0.47
N GLU A 77 10.37 -13.20 -0.06
CA GLU A 77 11.02 -11.97 -0.56
C GLU A 77 12.36 -11.70 0.13
N THR A 78 12.49 -12.05 1.41
CA THR A 78 13.66 -11.63 2.20
C THR A 78 14.61 -12.76 2.58
N GLY A 79 14.12 -14.00 2.60
CA GLY A 79 14.90 -15.16 3.03
C GLY A 79 14.98 -15.34 4.56
N VAL A 80 14.32 -14.51 5.37
CA VAL A 80 14.27 -14.72 6.83
C VAL A 80 13.57 -16.03 7.16
N ASP A 81 13.92 -16.61 8.32
CA ASP A 81 13.26 -17.83 8.81
C ASP A 81 11.77 -17.59 9.12
N GLU A 82 11.00 -18.68 9.14
CA GLU A 82 9.55 -18.65 9.32
C GLU A 82 9.14 -18.01 10.66
N GLU A 83 9.89 -18.26 11.73
CA GLU A 83 9.58 -17.69 13.05
C GLU A 83 9.72 -16.16 13.03
N THR A 84 10.81 -15.67 12.45
CA THR A 84 11.06 -14.23 12.26
C THR A 84 10.01 -13.60 11.36
N ALA A 85 9.64 -14.27 10.26
CA ALA A 85 8.61 -13.79 9.35
C ALA A 85 7.23 -13.65 10.03
N ILE A 86 6.82 -14.65 10.82
CA ILE A 86 5.57 -14.61 11.61
C ILE A 86 5.62 -13.47 12.63
N ARG A 87 6.74 -13.27 13.32
CA ARG A 87 6.90 -12.16 14.28
C ARG A 87 6.78 -10.80 13.58
N LEU A 88 7.43 -10.60 12.41
CA LEU A 88 7.30 -9.38 11.63
C LEU A 88 5.87 -9.14 11.16
N ALA A 89 5.19 -10.17 10.63
CA ALA A 89 3.80 -10.07 10.20
C ALA A 89 2.87 -9.70 11.36
N ARG A 90 3.10 -10.24 12.56
CA ARG A 90 2.37 -9.85 13.78
C ARG A 90 2.64 -8.40 14.17
N CYS A 91 3.87 -7.90 14.05
CA CYS A 91 4.17 -6.47 14.24
C CYS A 91 3.35 -5.61 13.30
N GLY A 92 3.29 -5.96 12.03
CA GLY A 92 2.50 -5.25 11.03
C GLY A 92 1.01 -5.25 11.36
N SER A 93 0.45 -6.43 11.67
CA SER A 93 -0.96 -6.59 12.04
C SER A 93 -1.34 -5.76 13.27
N GLN A 94 -0.54 -5.82 14.34
CA GLN A 94 -0.81 -5.05 15.56
C GLN A 94 -0.65 -3.54 15.36
N ALA A 95 0.34 -3.11 14.59
CA ALA A 95 0.52 -1.70 14.28
C ALA A 95 -0.65 -1.14 13.43
N ARG A 96 -1.21 -1.93 12.52
CA ARG A 96 -2.40 -1.56 11.72
C ARG A 96 -3.65 -1.37 12.60
N ASN A 97 -3.79 -2.12 13.68
CA ASN A 97 -4.89 -1.96 14.62
C ASN A 97 -4.87 -0.61 15.36
N LEU A 98 -3.72 0.10 15.37
CA LEU A 98 -3.64 1.46 15.91
C LEU A 98 -4.44 2.48 15.07
N ARG A 99 -4.78 2.17 13.80
CA ARG A 99 -5.66 3.02 12.96
C ARG A 99 -7.01 3.29 13.64
N GLU A 100 -7.57 2.31 14.34
CA GLU A 100 -8.81 2.47 15.10
C GLU A 100 -8.69 3.50 16.24
N ARG A 101 -7.47 3.84 16.62
CA ARG A 101 -7.15 4.83 17.65
C ARG A 101 -6.80 6.22 17.09
N GLY A 102 -7.07 6.45 15.79
CA GLY A 102 -6.90 7.76 15.15
C GLY A 102 -5.58 7.95 14.38
N PHE A 103 -4.79 6.91 14.18
CA PHE A 103 -3.59 6.97 13.37
C PHE A 103 -3.93 6.65 11.90
N GLU A 104 -3.69 7.60 11.00
CA GLU A 104 -4.14 7.50 9.59
C GLU A 104 -3.36 6.44 8.79
N ASP A 105 -2.06 6.27 9.06
CA ASP A 105 -1.17 5.38 8.32
C ASP A 105 -0.87 4.09 9.08
N GLY A 106 -1.05 2.94 8.41
CA GLY A 106 -0.67 1.62 8.92
C GLY A 106 0.68 1.15 8.35
N VAL A 107 1.35 0.24 9.05
CA VAL A 107 2.57 -0.42 8.55
C VAL A 107 2.25 -1.22 7.29
N SER A 108 2.83 -0.85 6.15
CA SER A 108 2.67 -1.59 4.90
C SER A 108 3.54 -2.85 4.89
N THR A 109 3.14 -3.86 4.12
CA THR A 109 3.95 -5.07 3.88
C THR A 109 5.35 -4.72 3.35
N ARG A 110 5.49 -3.63 2.58
CA ARG A 110 6.78 -3.14 2.08
C ARG A 110 7.74 -2.79 3.21
N LEU A 111 7.27 -2.14 4.28
CA LEU A 111 8.12 -1.80 5.43
C LEU A 111 8.57 -3.06 6.18
N LEU A 112 7.70 -4.07 6.27
CA LEU A 112 8.06 -5.37 6.83
C LEU A 112 9.12 -6.10 6.00
N VAL A 113 9.03 -6.03 4.66
CA VAL A 113 10.05 -6.56 3.75
C VAL A 113 11.39 -5.85 3.97
N TYR A 114 11.40 -4.53 4.14
CA TYR A 114 12.64 -3.81 4.45
C TYR A 114 13.24 -4.24 5.80
N ALA A 115 12.41 -4.42 6.84
CA ALA A 115 12.87 -4.96 8.12
C ALA A 115 13.45 -6.38 7.95
N GLY A 116 12.77 -7.24 7.20
CA GLY A 116 13.23 -8.60 6.90
C GLY A 116 14.60 -8.63 6.20
N HIS A 117 14.79 -7.81 5.18
CA HIS A 117 16.10 -7.69 4.51
C HIS A 117 17.21 -7.24 5.47
N LEU A 118 16.94 -6.29 6.35
CA LEU A 118 17.91 -5.84 7.35
C LEU A 118 18.27 -6.96 8.32
N ILE A 119 17.28 -7.75 8.77
CA ILE A 119 17.48 -8.90 9.65
C ILE A 119 18.33 -9.98 8.97
N GLU A 120 18.00 -10.31 7.72
CA GLU A 120 18.76 -11.30 6.93
C GLU A 120 20.23 -10.91 6.74
N GLN A 121 20.51 -9.61 6.68
CA GLN A 121 21.88 -9.08 6.66
C GLN A 121 22.56 -9.02 8.03
N GLY A 122 21.94 -9.57 9.07
CA GLY A 122 22.49 -9.66 10.42
C GLY A 122 22.23 -8.46 11.33
N ILE A 123 21.36 -7.54 10.93
CA ILE A 123 20.90 -6.46 11.80
C ILE A 123 19.94 -7.05 12.86
N PRO A 124 20.15 -6.80 14.18
CA PRO A 124 19.22 -7.26 15.20
C PRO A 124 17.79 -6.81 14.93
N ALA A 125 16.82 -7.72 15.11
CA ALA A 125 15.42 -7.50 14.70
C ALA A 125 14.81 -6.20 15.27
N ARG A 126 15.08 -5.88 16.53
CA ARG A 126 14.61 -4.59 17.12
C ARG A 126 15.17 -3.38 16.38
N ARG A 127 16.45 -3.38 16.00
CA ARG A 127 17.06 -2.28 15.26
C ARG A 127 16.54 -2.20 13.83
N ALA A 128 16.34 -3.34 13.18
CA ALA A 128 15.74 -3.40 11.86
C ALA A 128 14.31 -2.83 11.87
N CYS A 129 13.49 -3.23 12.84
CA CYS A 129 12.14 -2.70 13.02
C CYS A 129 12.15 -1.22 13.42
N GLU A 130 13.06 -0.76 14.27
CA GLU A 130 13.18 0.66 14.60
C GLU A 130 13.41 1.50 13.34
N ALA A 131 14.34 1.08 12.47
CA ALA A 131 14.67 1.81 11.25
C ALA A 131 13.59 1.71 10.18
N ALA A 132 13.05 0.50 9.94
CA ALA A 132 12.15 0.25 8.82
C ALA A 132 10.67 0.47 9.14
N LEU A 133 10.26 0.35 10.41
CA LEU A 133 8.86 0.50 10.83
C LEU A 133 8.67 1.79 11.62
N VAL A 134 9.34 1.92 12.77
CA VAL A 134 9.07 3.02 13.72
C VAL A 134 9.39 4.37 13.12
N GLN A 135 10.60 4.53 12.56
CA GLN A 135 11.04 5.81 11.96
C GLN A 135 10.34 6.12 10.63
N ALA A 136 9.90 5.09 9.91
CA ALA A 136 9.34 5.24 8.58
C ALA A 136 7.83 5.51 8.55
N ILE A 137 7.10 5.20 9.65
CA ILE A 137 5.65 5.27 9.64
C ILE A 137 5.12 6.68 9.85
N SER A 138 5.77 7.49 10.68
CA SER A 138 5.33 8.83 11.05
C SER A 138 6.42 9.62 11.75
N ASP A 139 6.35 10.95 11.67
CA ASP A 139 7.14 11.88 12.51
C ASP A 139 6.48 12.11 13.89
N ASP A 140 5.27 11.59 14.12
CA ASP A 140 4.55 11.70 15.38
C ASP A 140 5.19 10.79 16.45
N VAL A 141 5.64 11.40 17.56
CA VAL A 141 6.35 10.71 18.65
C VAL A 141 5.46 9.69 19.36
N ASP A 142 4.18 9.97 19.52
CA ASP A 142 3.24 9.07 20.21
C ASP A 142 3.01 7.83 19.35
N MET A 143 2.88 8.00 18.02
CA MET A 143 2.78 6.92 17.06
C MET A 143 4.05 6.06 17.05
N GLN A 144 5.23 6.70 16.99
CA GLN A 144 6.51 5.98 17.05
C GLN A 144 6.64 5.18 18.34
N THR A 145 6.23 5.75 19.46
CA THR A 145 6.27 5.07 20.76
C THR A 145 5.34 3.85 20.77
N ALA A 146 4.11 4.00 20.29
CA ALA A 146 3.17 2.89 20.24
C ALA A 146 3.66 1.73 19.35
N VAL A 147 4.26 2.04 18.18
CA VAL A 147 4.84 0.99 17.31
C VAL A 147 6.08 0.36 17.95
N ARG A 148 6.92 1.15 18.64
CA ARG A 148 8.10 0.65 19.36
C ARG A 148 7.72 -0.32 20.48
N ASP A 149 6.67 -0.01 21.24
CA ASP A 149 6.15 -0.89 22.28
C ASP A 149 5.70 -2.25 21.71
N ILE A 150 5.05 -2.24 20.55
CA ILE A 150 4.68 -3.48 19.83
C ILE A 150 5.93 -4.28 19.45
N VAL A 151 6.93 -3.62 18.88
CA VAL A 151 8.19 -4.26 18.49
C VAL A 151 8.90 -4.87 19.70
N ASP A 152 8.94 -4.15 20.83
CA ASP A 152 9.60 -4.59 22.05
C ASP A 152 8.93 -5.80 22.70
N VAL A 153 7.61 -5.93 22.57
CA VAL A 153 6.86 -7.10 23.03
C VAL A 153 7.10 -8.32 22.13
N ILE A 154 7.18 -8.13 20.82
CA ILE A 154 7.29 -9.23 19.85
C ILE A 154 8.74 -9.71 19.70
N PHE A 155 9.70 -8.81 19.81
CA PHE A 155 11.13 -9.09 19.78
C PHE A 155 11.78 -8.68 21.12
N PRO A 156 11.64 -9.50 22.17
CA PRO A 156 12.14 -9.20 23.52
C PRO A 156 13.68 -9.14 23.60
#